data_431cdd64ca642f461d62041e48a330e5
#
_entry.id   431cdd64ca642f461d62041e48a330e5
#
_cell.length_a   1.000
_cell.length_b   1.000
_cell.length_c   1.000
_cell.angle_alpha   90.00
_cell.angle_beta   90.00
_cell.angle_gamma   90.00
#
_symmetry.space_group_name_H-M   'P 1'
#
loop_
_entity.id
_entity.type
_entity.pdbx_description
1 polymer ?
#
loop_
_entity_poly.entity_id
_entity_poly.type
_entity_poly.pdbx_seq_one_letter_code
_entity_poly.pdbx_strand_id
1 'polypeptide(L)'
;MDKIKGVTFVEVYLIGSIKSLNIRVDHSDKKSLNVIKKNIEEKLPSIQNATERNGLTLCWVSNDEYLLLNQKKENDTLLKEFQKQMNLTTGVAENTTDLRVWFLIKGNRALDILRKGVPLDLEKSKISKSNFLRTRLGEIQINILFKSLDEILVSVLRSHKDYMIEWFEVCNRRGTEINFDL
;
A
#
# COMPACT_ATOMS: atom_id res chain seq x y z
N MET A 1 14.89 -2.52 8.26
CA MET A 1 14.00 -3.47 7.54
C MET A 1 14.35 -4.85 8.08
N ASP A 2 13.43 -5.43 8.84
CA ASP A 2 13.70 -6.68 9.57
C ASP A 2 13.04 -7.84 8.84
N LYS A 3 13.84 -8.83 8.44
CA LYS A 3 13.33 -10.04 7.78
C LYS A 3 12.57 -10.90 8.79
N ILE A 4 11.35 -11.33 8.44
CA ILE A 4 10.57 -12.28 9.24
C ILE A 4 11.28 -13.62 9.21
N LYS A 5 11.46 -14.21 10.40
CA LYS A 5 12.29 -15.40 10.61
C LYS A 5 11.59 -16.68 10.11
N GLY A 6 12.40 -17.69 9.80
CA GLY A 6 11.95 -19.05 9.47
C GLY A 6 12.48 -19.56 8.12
N VAL A 7 12.23 -20.86 7.84
CA VAL A 7 12.49 -21.46 6.53
C VAL A 7 11.25 -21.19 5.66
N THR A 8 11.36 -20.21 4.79
CA THR A 8 10.24 -19.62 4.06
C THR A 8 10.36 -19.84 2.55
N PHE A 9 9.24 -19.83 1.82
CA PHE A 9 9.24 -19.95 0.36
C PHE A 9 9.25 -18.59 -0.34
N VAL A 10 8.92 -17.48 0.38
CA VAL A 10 9.12 -16.10 -0.06
C VAL A 10 9.81 -15.28 1.03
N GLU A 11 10.42 -14.18 0.67
CA GLU A 11 11.00 -13.27 1.64
C GLU A 11 9.97 -12.24 2.09
N VAL A 12 9.79 -12.09 3.40
CA VAL A 12 8.91 -11.08 3.99
C VAL A 12 9.72 -10.20 4.93
N TYR A 13 9.61 -8.90 4.75
CA TYR A 13 10.32 -7.89 5.53
C TYR A 13 9.33 -6.95 6.20
N LEU A 14 9.51 -6.69 7.49
CA LEU A 14 8.86 -5.60 8.20
C LEU A 14 9.61 -4.30 7.84
N ILE A 15 8.93 -3.39 7.15
CA ILE A 15 9.47 -2.06 6.81
C ILE A 15 9.26 -1.07 7.95
N GLY A 16 8.18 -1.24 8.70
CA GLY A 16 7.69 -0.27 9.67
C GLY A 16 6.77 0.78 9.04
N SER A 17 6.88 2.04 9.47
CA SER A 17 6.08 3.13 8.93
C SER A 17 6.61 3.62 7.59
N ILE A 18 5.70 3.90 6.66
CA ILE A 18 5.97 4.70 5.46
C ILE A 18 5.28 6.06 5.67
N LYS A 19 5.99 7.15 5.45
CA LYS A 19 5.42 8.49 5.58
C LYS A 19 4.24 8.62 4.64
N SER A 20 3.09 9.02 5.18
CA SER A 20 1.84 9.03 4.42
C SER A 20 0.87 10.12 4.86
N LEU A 21 0.08 10.58 3.89
CA LEU A 21 -1.10 11.40 4.11
C LEU A 21 -2.34 10.67 3.61
N ASN A 22 -3.39 10.68 4.42
CA ASN A 22 -4.74 10.38 3.95
C ASN A 22 -5.32 11.69 3.40
N ILE A 23 -5.83 11.66 2.18
CA ILE A 23 -6.36 12.82 1.48
C ILE A 23 -7.83 12.56 1.18
N ARG A 24 -8.68 13.50 1.59
CA ARG A 24 -10.09 13.51 1.18
C ARG A 24 -10.39 14.75 0.36
N VAL A 25 -11.09 14.59 -0.74
CA VAL A 25 -11.38 15.65 -1.68
C VAL A 25 -12.71 15.43 -2.37
N ASP A 26 -13.50 16.50 -2.44
CA ASP A 26 -14.64 16.55 -3.35
C ASP A 26 -14.15 16.77 -4.78
N HIS A 27 -14.53 15.89 -5.69
CA HIS A 27 -14.16 16.00 -7.11
C HIS A 27 -14.78 17.19 -7.83
N SER A 28 -15.78 17.85 -7.26
CA SER A 28 -16.30 19.12 -7.75
C SER A 28 -15.39 20.31 -7.40
N ASP A 29 -14.54 20.18 -6.37
CA ASP A 29 -13.58 21.22 -5.97
C ASP A 29 -12.31 21.17 -6.83
N LYS A 30 -12.31 22.00 -7.87
CA LYS A 30 -11.15 22.14 -8.77
C LYS A 30 -9.87 22.59 -8.06
N LYS A 31 -9.98 23.36 -6.95
CA LYS A 31 -8.81 23.85 -6.21
C LYS A 31 -8.08 22.69 -5.53
N SER A 32 -8.80 21.85 -4.80
CA SER A 32 -8.23 20.65 -4.16
C SER A 32 -7.62 19.70 -5.19
N LEU A 33 -8.31 19.43 -6.30
CA LEU A 33 -7.79 18.61 -7.38
C LEU A 33 -6.51 19.18 -8.01
N ASN A 34 -6.43 20.50 -8.18
CA ASN A 34 -5.23 21.15 -8.71
C ASN A 34 -4.03 21.03 -7.76
N VAL A 35 -4.27 21.10 -6.43
CA VAL A 35 -3.20 20.87 -5.44
C VAL A 35 -2.64 19.46 -5.60
N ILE A 36 -3.50 18.44 -5.73
CA ILE A 36 -3.04 17.06 -5.94
C ILE A 36 -2.23 16.95 -7.23
N LYS A 37 -2.79 17.40 -8.35
CA LYS A 37 -2.13 17.29 -9.67
C LYS A 37 -0.80 18.03 -9.72
N LYS A 38 -0.70 19.22 -9.15
CA LYS A 38 0.53 20.03 -9.13
C LYS A 38 1.65 19.33 -8.36
N ASN A 39 1.35 18.72 -7.23
CA ASN A 39 2.36 18.09 -6.37
C ASN A 39 2.78 16.70 -6.85
N ILE A 40 1.86 15.95 -7.44
CA ILE A 40 2.14 14.63 -8.01
C ILE A 40 2.58 14.75 -9.48
N GLU A 41 2.24 15.86 -10.15
CA GLU A 41 2.51 16.10 -11.59
C GLU A 41 2.05 14.91 -12.49
N GLU A 42 0.96 14.27 -12.14
CA GLU A 42 0.43 13.08 -12.80
C GLU A 42 -1.10 13.11 -12.78
N LYS A 43 -1.72 12.24 -13.57
CA LYS A 43 -3.16 12.02 -13.50
C LYS A 43 -3.52 11.34 -12.17
N LEU A 44 -4.71 11.66 -11.66
CA LEU A 44 -5.27 10.92 -10.54
C LEU A 44 -5.33 9.42 -10.89
N PRO A 45 -4.99 8.53 -9.95
CA PRO A 45 -5.10 7.11 -10.20
C PRO A 45 -6.55 6.71 -10.46
N SER A 46 -6.75 5.79 -11.38
CA SER A 46 -8.05 5.14 -11.59
C SER A 46 -8.38 4.20 -10.43
N ILE A 47 -9.60 3.71 -10.40
CA ILE A 47 -10.09 2.75 -9.39
C ILE A 47 -9.10 1.58 -9.25
N GLN A 48 -8.76 1.23 -8.01
CA GLN A 48 -7.85 0.15 -7.66
C GLN A 48 -6.42 0.29 -8.21
N ASN A 49 -5.99 1.51 -8.49
CA ASN A 49 -4.65 1.79 -8.98
C ASN A 49 -3.93 2.84 -8.14
N ALA A 50 -2.65 2.96 -8.39
CA ALA A 50 -1.77 3.98 -7.87
C ALA A 50 -0.98 4.62 -9.01
N THR A 51 -0.56 5.87 -8.83
CA THR A 51 0.41 6.55 -9.69
C THR A 51 1.65 6.87 -8.90
N GLU A 52 2.82 6.70 -9.52
CA GLU A 52 4.10 6.95 -8.85
C GLU A 52 4.92 7.97 -9.63
N ARG A 53 5.35 9.04 -8.94
CA ARG A 53 6.25 10.04 -9.49
C ARG A 53 7.13 10.66 -8.40
N ASN A 54 8.40 10.89 -8.71
CA ASN A 54 9.39 11.54 -7.83
C ASN A 54 9.51 10.89 -6.44
N GLY A 55 9.18 9.61 -6.31
CA GLY A 55 9.19 8.86 -5.04
C GLY A 55 7.95 9.07 -4.18
N LEU A 56 6.96 9.80 -4.67
CA LEU A 56 5.61 9.84 -4.15
C LEU A 56 4.75 8.81 -4.88
N THR A 57 3.89 8.12 -4.14
CA THR A 57 2.90 7.19 -4.70
C THR A 57 1.53 7.61 -4.22
N LEU A 58 0.65 8.00 -5.14
CA LEU A 58 -0.75 8.31 -4.84
C LEU A 58 -1.59 7.08 -5.14
N CYS A 59 -2.24 6.53 -4.13
CA CYS A 59 -3.08 5.34 -4.21
C CYS A 59 -4.56 5.74 -4.14
N TRP A 60 -5.38 5.18 -5.03
CA TRP A 60 -6.83 5.30 -4.94
C TRP A 60 -7.37 4.43 -3.80
N VAL A 61 -8.11 5.01 -2.88
CA VAL A 61 -8.72 4.30 -1.73
C VAL A 61 -10.23 4.19 -1.90
N SER A 62 -10.87 5.30 -2.25
CA SER A 62 -12.29 5.38 -2.59
C SER A 62 -12.53 6.56 -3.55
N ASN A 63 -13.78 6.81 -3.91
CA ASN A 63 -14.12 7.88 -4.85
C ASN A 63 -13.66 9.28 -4.40
N ASP A 64 -13.60 9.51 -3.09
CA ASP A 64 -13.24 10.78 -2.46
C ASP A 64 -11.95 10.69 -1.63
N GLU A 65 -11.30 9.53 -1.60
CA GLU A 65 -10.19 9.26 -0.69
C GLU A 65 -8.96 8.71 -1.43
N TYR A 66 -7.80 9.28 -1.12
CA TYR A 66 -6.50 8.86 -1.62
C TYR A 66 -5.51 8.68 -0.46
N LEU A 67 -4.57 7.76 -0.64
CA LEU A 67 -3.43 7.60 0.25
C LEU A 67 -2.17 8.02 -0.49
N LEU A 68 -1.52 9.09 -0.04
CA LEU A 68 -0.24 9.53 -0.55
C LEU A 68 0.88 8.94 0.29
N LEU A 69 1.76 8.19 -0.35
CA LEU A 69 2.95 7.58 0.27
C LEU A 69 4.20 8.31 -0.19
N ASN A 70 5.10 8.60 0.75
CA ASN A 70 6.46 9.04 0.45
C ASN A 70 7.44 7.91 0.80
N GLN A 71 7.98 7.26 -0.22
CA GLN A 71 8.91 6.15 -0.07
C GLN A 71 10.38 6.62 0.05
N LYS A 72 10.65 7.90 -0.20
CA LYS A 72 11.99 8.51 -0.02
C LYS A 72 12.12 9.08 1.39
N LYS A 73 13.16 8.67 2.12
CA LYS A 73 13.38 9.14 3.50
C LYS A 73 13.68 10.65 3.62
N GLU A 74 14.10 11.29 2.54
CA GLU A 74 14.71 12.62 2.56
C GLU A 74 13.73 13.81 2.46
N ASN A 75 12.44 13.59 2.19
CA ASN A 75 11.52 14.68 1.84
C ASN A 75 10.34 14.86 2.81
N ASP A 76 10.61 15.13 4.09
CA ASP A 76 9.55 15.49 5.07
C ASP A 76 8.85 16.80 4.71
N THR A 77 9.57 17.71 4.09
CA THR A 77 9.05 19.02 3.66
C THR A 77 7.96 18.88 2.61
N LEU A 78 8.05 17.93 1.68
CA LEU A 78 7.05 17.75 0.62
C LEU A 78 5.67 17.40 1.17
N LEU A 79 5.58 16.45 2.10
CA LEU A 79 4.30 16.08 2.69
C LEU A 79 3.69 17.18 3.54
N LYS A 80 4.51 17.90 4.29
CA LYS A 80 4.07 19.06 5.09
C LYS A 80 3.55 20.18 4.22
N GLU A 81 4.26 20.49 3.14
CA GLU A 81 3.86 21.52 2.19
C GLU A 81 2.58 21.13 1.46
N PHE A 82 2.48 19.87 1.02
CA PHE A 82 1.26 19.33 0.43
C PHE A 82 0.07 19.47 1.39
N GLN A 83 0.23 19.03 2.64
CA GLN A 83 -0.79 19.11 3.67
C GLN A 83 -1.24 20.56 3.90
N LYS A 84 -0.29 21.49 4.00
CA LYS A 84 -0.59 22.93 4.13
C LYS A 84 -1.39 23.46 2.96
N GLN A 85 -0.98 23.15 1.72
CA GLN A 85 -1.70 23.60 0.52
C GLN A 85 -3.11 22.99 0.45
N MET A 86 -3.27 21.72 0.79
CA MET A 86 -4.57 21.04 0.79
C MET A 86 -5.52 21.67 1.81
N ASN A 87 -5.05 21.95 3.01
CA ASN A 87 -5.85 22.52 4.09
C ASN A 87 -6.26 24.01 3.85
N LEU A 88 -5.75 24.65 2.78
CA LEU A 88 -6.24 25.94 2.28
C LEU A 88 -7.40 25.80 1.27
N THR A 89 -7.85 24.60 1.01
CA THR A 89 -8.97 24.25 0.12
C THR A 89 -10.12 23.63 0.94
N THR A 90 -11.14 23.10 0.28
CA THR A 90 -12.20 22.30 0.93
C THR A 90 -11.77 20.86 1.17
N GLY A 91 -10.64 20.44 0.60
CA GLY A 91 -10.06 19.13 0.84
C GLY A 91 -9.32 19.06 2.19
N VAL A 92 -9.09 17.85 2.64
CA VAL A 92 -8.36 17.57 3.89
C VAL A 92 -7.20 16.64 3.60
N ALA A 93 -6.05 16.90 4.21
CA ALA A 93 -4.91 15.99 4.21
C ALA A 93 -4.43 15.78 5.65
N GLU A 94 -4.46 14.54 6.09
CA GLU A 94 -4.06 14.15 7.46
C GLU A 94 -2.85 13.24 7.44
N ASN A 95 -1.92 13.47 8.37
CA ASN A 95 -0.76 12.62 8.53
C ASN A 95 -1.17 11.28 9.16
N THR A 96 -0.96 10.21 8.41
CA THR A 96 -1.30 8.83 8.81
C THR A 96 -0.06 7.93 8.90
N THR A 97 1.14 8.51 8.95
CA THR A 97 2.42 7.79 8.99
C THR A 97 2.46 6.73 10.08
N ASP A 98 1.96 7.06 11.29
CA ASP A 98 2.00 6.16 12.44
C ASP A 98 0.77 5.25 12.57
N LEU A 99 -0.22 5.44 11.72
CA LEU A 99 -1.44 4.63 11.73
C LEU A 99 -1.20 3.21 11.25
N ARG A 100 -0.27 3.03 10.30
CA ARG A 100 -0.03 1.75 9.61
C ARG A 100 1.41 1.30 9.72
N VAL A 101 1.58 -0.01 9.68
CA VAL A 101 2.87 -0.66 9.42
C VAL A 101 2.83 -1.37 8.07
N TRP A 102 3.99 -1.42 7.43
CA TRP A 102 4.15 -1.95 6.09
C TRP A 102 5.07 -3.16 6.11
N PHE A 103 4.71 -4.13 5.29
CA PHE A 103 5.49 -5.32 5.00
C PHE A 103 5.83 -5.33 3.52
N LEU A 104 7.01 -5.83 3.19
CA LEU A 104 7.43 -6.07 1.82
C LEU A 104 7.56 -7.58 1.62
N ILE A 105 6.83 -8.10 0.65
CA ILE A 105 6.89 -9.49 0.23
C ILE A 105 7.69 -9.56 -1.07
N LYS A 106 8.74 -10.39 -1.12
CA LYS A 106 9.60 -10.57 -2.29
C LYS A 106 9.74 -12.03 -2.69
N GLY A 107 9.71 -12.27 -4.00
CA GLY A 107 9.94 -13.56 -4.62
C GLY A 107 8.88 -13.93 -5.64
N ASN A 108 9.20 -14.86 -6.53
CA ASN A 108 8.34 -15.30 -7.63
C ASN A 108 7.01 -15.94 -7.20
N ARG A 109 6.90 -16.27 -5.91
CA ARG A 109 5.69 -16.82 -5.28
C ARG A 109 5.03 -15.86 -4.30
N ALA A 110 5.31 -14.56 -4.40
CA ALA A 110 4.76 -13.54 -3.50
C ALA A 110 3.22 -13.50 -3.48
N LEU A 111 2.56 -13.82 -4.59
CA LEU A 111 1.09 -13.93 -4.66
C LEU A 111 0.56 -15.12 -3.86
N ASP A 112 1.28 -16.23 -3.80
CA ASP A 112 0.79 -17.47 -3.16
C ASP A 112 0.56 -17.27 -1.66
N ILE A 113 1.39 -16.47 -1.00
CA ILE A 113 1.18 -16.19 0.42
C ILE A 113 -0.09 -15.36 0.63
N LEU A 114 -0.38 -14.38 -0.24
CA LEU A 114 -1.60 -13.56 -0.12
C LEU A 114 -2.87 -14.37 -0.44
N ARG A 115 -2.80 -15.28 -1.41
CA ARG A 115 -3.92 -16.18 -1.78
C ARG A 115 -4.42 -17.04 -0.63
N LYS A 116 -3.61 -17.26 0.41
CA LYS A 116 -4.00 -18.04 1.60
C LYS A 116 -5.01 -17.34 2.50
N GLY A 117 -5.12 -16.03 2.44
CA GLY A 117 -5.98 -15.29 3.36
C GLY A 117 -6.73 -14.11 2.76
N VAL A 118 -6.46 -13.73 1.51
CA VAL A 118 -7.11 -12.62 0.83
C VAL A 118 -8.28 -13.14 0.00
N PRO A 119 -9.54 -12.66 0.22
CA PRO A 119 -10.71 -13.11 -0.49
C PRO A 119 -10.89 -12.42 -1.85
N LEU A 120 -9.80 -12.27 -2.61
CA LEU A 120 -9.79 -11.71 -3.96
C LEU A 120 -9.17 -12.71 -4.93
N ASP A 121 -9.61 -12.65 -6.17
CA ASP A 121 -8.97 -13.37 -7.25
C ASP A 121 -7.63 -12.70 -7.61
N LEU A 122 -6.57 -13.23 -7.04
CA LEU A 122 -5.20 -12.78 -7.26
C LEU A 122 -4.53 -13.56 -8.41
N GLU A 123 -5.25 -13.76 -9.51
CA GLU A 123 -4.69 -14.35 -10.71
C GLU A 123 -3.65 -13.41 -11.34
N LYS A 124 -2.47 -13.98 -11.72
CA LYS A 124 -1.36 -13.19 -12.29
C LYS A 124 -1.76 -12.37 -13.51
N SER A 125 -2.65 -12.90 -14.35
CA SER A 125 -3.15 -12.24 -15.56
C SER A 125 -4.00 -10.98 -15.27
N LYS A 126 -4.59 -10.88 -14.08
CA LYS A 126 -5.46 -9.79 -13.65
C LYS A 126 -4.74 -8.73 -12.83
N ILE A 127 -3.50 -9.01 -12.40
CA ILE A 127 -2.70 -8.11 -11.57
C ILE A 127 -1.65 -7.43 -12.41
N SER A 128 -1.58 -6.12 -12.31
CA SER A 128 -0.57 -5.30 -12.96
C SER A 128 0.23 -4.50 -11.93
N LYS A 129 1.41 -4.04 -12.35
CA LYS A 129 2.17 -3.03 -11.62
C LYS A 129 1.28 -1.83 -11.34
N SER A 130 1.40 -1.29 -10.15
CA SER A 130 0.63 -0.14 -9.66
C SER A 130 -0.82 -0.44 -9.29
N ASN A 131 -1.31 -1.69 -9.32
CA ASN A 131 -2.57 -1.99 -8.65
C ASN A 131 -2.46 -1.69 -7.16
N PHE A 132 -3.49 -1.03 -6.64
CA PHE A 132 -3.66 -0.77 -5.21
C PHE A 132 -5.02 -1.29 -4.77
N LEU A 133 -5.01 -2.30 -3.92
CA LEU A 133 -6.22 -2.99 -3.47
C LEU A 133 -6.42 -2.77 -1.97
N ARG A 134 -7.62 -2.38 -1.59
CA ARG A 134 -8.07 -2.36 -0.20
C ARG A 134 -8.95 -3.58 0.02
N THR A 135 -8.54 -4.46 0.91
CA THR A 135 -9.18 -5.75 1.16
C THR A 135 -8.96 -6.18 2.60
N ARG A 136 -9.19 -7.44 2.89
CA ARG A 136 -8.85 -8.05 4.17
C ARG A 136 -7.95 -9.27 3.98
N LEU A 137 -7.22 -9.60 5.03
CA LEU A 137 -6.46 -10.84 5.16
C LEU A 137 -6.97 -11.52 6.42
N GLY A 138 -7.68 -12.63 6.25
CA GLY A 138 -8.51 -13.16 7.32
C GLY A 138 -9.53 -12.11 7.78
N GLU A 139 -9.49 -11.75 9.05
CA GLU A 139 -10.43 -10.78 9.66
C GLU A 139 -9.90 -9.33 9.65
N ILE A 140 -8.64 -9.10 9.31
CA ILE A 140 -8.05 -7.75 9.39
C ILE A 140 -8.00 -7.05 8.04
N GLN A 141 -8.29 -5.74 8.08
CA GLN A 141 -8.22 -4.90 6.89
C GLN A 141 -6.77 -4.60 6.51
N ILE A 142 -6.45 -4.80 5.24
CA ILE A 142 -5.14 -4.53 4.66
C ILE A 142 -5.25 -3.67 3.40
N ASN A 143 -4.15 -2.99 3.04
CA ASN A 143 -3.95 -2.48 1.70
C ASN A 143 -2.79 -3.23 1.04
N ILE A 144 -2.91 -3.48 -0.24
CA ILE A 144 -1.92 -4.17 -1.07
C ILE A 144 -1.52 -3.23 -2.20
N LEU A 145 -0.24 -2.93 -2.34
CA LEU A 145 0.32 -2.19 -3.47
C LEU A 145 1.29 -3.08 -4.24
N PHE A 146 0.98 -3.35 -5.49
CA PHE A 146 1.81 -4.17 -6.36
C PHE A 146 2.88 -3.31 -7.03
N LYS A 147 4.15 -3.48 -6.63
CA LYS A 147 5.31 -2.91 -7.33
C LYS A 147 5.64 -3.73 -8.57
N SER A 148 5.50 -5.03 -8.44
CA SER A 148 5.53 -6.07 -9.48
C SER A 148 4.80 -7.31 -8.96
N LEU A 149 4.77 -8.39 -9.75
CA LEU A 149 4.27 -9.69 -9.28
C LEU A 149 5.16 -10.31 -8.18
N ASP A 150 6.45 -9.95 -8.19
CA ASP A 150 7.48 -10.49 -7.29
C ASP A 150 7.84 -9.52 -6.15
N GLU A 151 7.24 -8.33 -6.13
CA GLU A 151 7.47 -7.31 -5.10
C GLU A 151 6.16 -6.62 -4.73
N ILE A 152 5.65 -6.95 -3.53
CA ILE A 152 4.33 -6.52 -3.07
C ILE A 152 4.47 -5.84 -1.71
N LEU A 153 3.90 -4.65 -1.57
CA LEU A 153 3.77 -3.96 -0.30
C LEU A 153 2.39 -4.23 0.31
N VAL A 154 2.38 -4.63 1.57
CA VAL A 154 1.15 -4.86 2.33
C VAL A 154 1.16 -3.97 3.56
N SER A 155 0.09 -3.24 3.81
CA SER A 155 -0.06 -2.47 5.04
C SER A 155 -1.25 -2.92 5.87
N VAL A 156 -1.08 -2.81 7.17
CA VAL A 156 -2.09 -3.10 8.19
C VAL A 156 -2.10 -1.99 9.23
N LEU A 157 -3.19 -1.83 9.97
CA LEU A 157 -3.21 -0.95 11.13
C LEU A 157 -2.12 -1.39 12.13
N ARG A 158 -1.45 -0.43 12.76
CA ARG A 158 -0.35 -0.69 13.71
C ARG A 158 -0.75 -1.65 14.83
N SER A 159 -2.00 -1.59 15.29
CA SER A 159 -2.54 -2.49 16.34
C SER A 159 -2.54 -3.97 15.94
N HIS A 160 -2.53 -4.28 14.64
CA HIS A 160 -2.51 -5.65 14.13
C HIS A 160 -1.11 -6.11 13.66
N LYS A 161 -0.07 -5.34 13.98
CA LYS A 161 1.31 -5.64 13.55
C LYS A 161 1.74 -7.05 13.94
N ASP A 162 1.58 -7.40 15.21
CA ASP A 162 2.07 -8.67 15.76
C ASP A 162 1.29 -9.86 15.18
N TYR A 163 -0.03 -9.71 15.03
CA TYR A 163 -0.84 -10.70 14.30
C TYR A 163 -0.32 -10.94 12.87
N MET A 164 0.04 -9.88 12.15
CA MET A 164 0.57 -10.02 10.78
C MET A 164 1.93 -10.72 10.75
N ILE A 165 2.79 -10.47 11.72
CA ILE A 165 4.08 -11.17 11.84
C ILE A 165 3.82 -12.67 12.03
N GLU A 166 3.01 -13.04 13.01
CA GLU A 166 2.66 -14.44 13.27
C GLU A 166 2.00 -15.11 12.07
N TRP A 167 1.09 -14.40 11.40
CA TRP A 167 0.43 -14.90 10.20
C TRP A 167 1.46 -15.21 9.09
N PHE A 168 2.40 -14.30 8.83
CA PHE A 168 3.47 -14.54 7.87
C PHE A 168 4.41 -15.68 8.30
N GLU A 169 4.75 -15.81 9.56
CA GLU A 169 5.57 -16.89 10.07
C GLU A 169 4.93 -18.28 9.87
N VAL A 170 3.61 -18.35 10.01
CA VAL A 170 2.87 -19.62 9.81
C VAL A 170 2.63 -19.90 8.34
N CYS A 171 2.08 -18.93 7.62
CA CYS A 171 1.64 -19.12 6.24
C CYS A 171 2.77 -19.15 5.21
N ASN A 172 3.98 -18.73 5.58
CA ASN A 172 5.16 -18.67 4.71
C ASN A 172 6.13 -19.86 4.90
N ARG A 173 5.77 -20.87 5.67
CA ARG A 173 6.63 -22.04 5.88
C ARG A 173 6.76 -22.83 4.59
N ARG A 174 7.97 -23.35 4.30
CA ARG A 174 8.17 -24.29 3.20
C ARG A 174 7.30 -25.51 3.38
N GLY A 175 6.74 -26.01 2.28
CA GLY A 175 5.79 -27.14 2.27
C GLY A 175 4.34 -26.71 2.48
N THR A 176 4.06 -25.40 2.64
CA THR A 176 2.70 -24.86 2.70
C THR A 176 2.32 -24.08 1.45
N GLU A 177 3.13 -24.16 0.41
CA GLU A 177 2.92 -23.49 -0.87
C GLU A 177 1.61 -23.95 -1.52
N ILE A 178 0.87 -22.99 -2.07
CA ILE A 178 -0.33 -23.28 -2.86
C ILE A 178 0.10 -23.44 -4.32
N ASN A 179 -0.15 -24.61 -4.89
CA ASN A 179 0.18 -24.92 -6.29
C ASN A 179 -1.06 -24.75 -7.17
N PHE A 180 -1.53 -23.51 -7.33
CA PHE A 180 -2.67 -23.23 -8.22
C PHE A 180 -2.33 -23.24 -9.71
N ASP A 181 -1.06 -23.12 -10.05
CA ASP A 181 -0.59 -22.95 -11.43
C ASP A 181 0.15 -24.22 -11.94
N LEU A 182 -0.19 -25.41 -11.42
CA LEU A 182 0.29 -26.70 -11.93
C LEU A 182 -0.69 -27.30 -12.92
#